data_48a3d914174fffbf6ebf4ca8e1646c42
#
_entry.id   48a3d914174fffbf6ebf4ca8e1646c42
#
_cell.length_a   1.000
_cell.length_b   1.000
_cell.length_c   1.000
_cell.angle_alpha   90.00
_cell.angle_beta   90.00
_cell.angle_gamma   90.00
#
_symmetry.space_group_name_H-M   'P 1'
#
loop_
_entity.id
_entity.type
_entity.pdbx_description
1 polymer ?
#
loop_
_entity_poly.entity_id
_entity_poly.type
_entity_poly.pdbx_seq_one_letter_code
_entity_poly.pdbx_strand_id
1 'polypeptide(L)'
;MPKFKVFISSVQSEFASERLRLYDYIRQDELMSQYFDPFIFEKTAAQDTNPRQLYLEEAAASEVYLALIGQYYGNAADGELSPTEKEYNAAGEGNAYRVAFIKDLDEQPREEREERFFRRVQNELTYRVFSNPSVLLSLVKQSLHAFLKYKGIIQEQSLDEQVRYDANMDEIDPNKVREFIRKARNKRGFPLPEDTTPIELLKHFRMLRDGKPTNAALLLFAKDPQFFFPTAVVKCAWFLTNEVMKPIEDYKTFEGDVLDQISQATSWVMSKLSLRHEARNVTPDAEAVFELPRPVIFETIVNAVVHRDYNSKGSVQVSVFRNRVVVRNPGRLPVDLTKADLMTEHGSFPHNPFLAEALYQVGYIEKYGTGITENIRKMLEAHLLAPTIDLGGEFVTTIWREDKEGNVASGESNMASERANMATNIASESPNIASEGANIASGLPNIASGVPNIACETSNIASVKQAGAIDYLEANKRLIDSIVAPKVKQRMKPEQIRACIIEACIVEHSTEELAALLHKAPAYLRNFIIPDLITEGILLRTKPRTANGQTYITNPKYR
;
A
#
# COMPACT_ATOMS: atom_id res chain seq x y z
N MET A 1 -30.52 -1.31 -20.70
CA MET A 1 -30.17 -0.13 -19.88
C MET A 1 -29.73 0.97 -20.83
N PRO A 2 -29.95 2.25 -20.53
CA PRO A 2 -29.33 3.34 -21.30
C PRO A 2 -27.82 3.19 -21.24
N LYS A 3 -27.12 3.42 -22.37
CA LYS A 3 -25.66 3.35 -22.41
C LYS A 3 -25.07 4.68 -21.94
N PHE A 4 -23.92 4.62 -21.32
CA PHE A 4 -23.16 5.80 -20.93
C PHE A 4 -22.49 6.43 -22.14
N LYS A 5 -22.73 7.71 -22.36
CA LYS A 5 -22.09 8.45 -23.44
C LYS A 5 -20.62 8.69 -23.12
N VAL A 6 -19.73 8.33 -24.04
CA VAL A 6 -18.29 8.54 -23.94
C VAL A 6 -17.87 9.57 -24.97
N PHE A 7 -17.54 10.77 -24.53
CA PHE A 7 -17.06 11.83 -25.42
C PHE A 7 -15.52 11.72 -25.58
N ILE A 8 -15.03 11.58 -26.81
CA ILE A 8 -13.60 11.48 -27.10
C ILE A 8 -13.11 12.81 -27.67
N SER A 9 -12.36 13.55 -26.87
CA SER A 9 -11.84 14.87 -27.17
C SER A 9 -10.34 14.85 -27.43
N SER A 10 -9.90 15.56 -28.47
CA SER A 10 -8.50 15.78 -28.79
C SER A 10 -8.34 16.78 -29.95
N VAL A 11 -7.11 17.20 -30.21
CA VAL A 11 -6.78 17.88 -31.46
C VAL A 11 -6.94 16.91 -32.62
N GLN A 12 -7.94 17.15 -33.47
CA GLN A 12 -8.36 16.24 -34.55
C GLN A 12 -7.24 15.92 -35.52
N SER A 13 -6.46 16.93 -35.94
CA SER A 13 -5.35 16.76 -36.87
C SER A 13 -4.22 15.85 -36.36
N GLU A 14 -4.04 15.80 -35.03
CA GLU A 14 -3.00 14.98 -34.39
C GLU A 14 -3.48 13.55 -34.08
N PHE A 15 -4.75 13.38 -33.72
CA PHE A 15 -5.28 12.11 -33.20
C PHE A 15 -6.40 11.49 -34.07
N ALA A 16 -6.46 11.82 -35.36
CA ALA A 16 -7.52 11.32 -36.23
C ALA A 16 -7.63 9.79 -36.24
N SER A 17 -6.49 9.07 -36.26
CA SER A 17 -6.45 7.62 -36.28
C SER A 17 -6.81 7.01 -34.93
N GLU A 18 -6.34 7.59 -33.84
CA GLU A 18 -6.59 7.15 -32.46
C GLU A 18 -8.08 7.31 -32.11
N ARG A 19 -8.71 8.43 -32.46
CA ARG A 19 -10.14 8.69 -32.26
C ARG A 19 -11.01 7.64 -32.92
N LEU A 20 -10.77 7.34 -34.22
CA LEU A 20 -11.50 6.33 -34.97
C LEU A 20 -11.30 4.93 -34.36
N ARG A 21 -10.07 4.57 -34.01
CA ARG A 21 -9.77 3.28 -33.37
C ARG A 21 -10.46 3.12 -32.01
N LEU A 22 -10.47 4.16 -31.19
CA LEU A 22 -11.19 4.15 -29.90
C LEU A 22 -12.70 4.02 -30.10
N TYR A 23 -13.26 4.77 -31.04
CA TYR A 23 -14.67 4.69 -31.39
C TYR A 23 -15.06 3.26 -31.82
N ASP A 24 -14.32 2.69 -32.78
CA ASP A 24 -14.58 1.35 -33.29
C ASP A 24 -14.37 0.30 -32.19
N TYR A 25 -13.32 0.43 -31.37
CA TYR A 25 -13.07 -0.47 -30.26
C TYR A 25 -14.24 -0.48 -29.24
N ILE A 26 -14.70 0.68 -28.78
CA ILE A 26 -15.79 0.73 -27.80
C ILE A 26 -17.08 0.12 -28.38
N ARG A 27 -17.33 0.23 -29.67
CA ARG A 27 -18.50 -0.33 -30.35
C ARG A 27 -18.40 -1.83 -30.65
N GLN A 28 -17.19 -2.37 -30.79
CA GLN A 28 -16.95 -3.76 -31.19
C GLN A 28 -16.58 -4.67 -30.01
N ASP A 29 -16.00 -4.13 -28.93
CA ASP A 29 -15.70 -4.92 -27.74
C ASP A 29 -17.00 -5.39 -27.09
N GLU A 30 -17.10 -6.69 -26.79
CA GLU A 30 -18.30 -7.34 -26.29
C GLU A 30 -18.85 -6.68 -25.00
N LEU A 31 -17.96 -6.33 -24.09
CA LEU A 31 -18.33 -5.68 -22.82
C LEU A 31 -18.59 -4.19 -23.02
N MET A 32 -17.67 -3.46 -23.67
CA MET A 32 -17.77 -2.01 -23.81
C MET A 32 -19.02 -1.61 -24.61
N SER A 33 -19.35 -2.35 -25.67
CA SER A 33 -20.53 -2.08 -26.49
C SER A 33 -21.86 -2.24 -25.78
N GLN A 34 -21.90 -3.01 -24.68
CA GLN A 34 -23.12 -3.15 -23.87
C GLN A 34 -23.41 -1.91 -23.03
N TYR A 35 -22.39 -1.25 -22.51
CA TYR A 35 -22.52 -0.20 -21.52
C TYR A 35 -22.19 1.20 -22.04
N PHE A 36 -21.41 1.32 -23.12
CA PHE A 36 -20.94 2.62 -23.61
C PHE A 36 -21.44 2.92 -25.02
N ASP A 37 -21.67 4.22 -25.28
CA ASP A 37 -21.94 4.78 -26.60
C ASP A 37 -20.90 5.89 -26.88
N PRO A 38 -19.89 5.60 -27.73
CA PRO A 38 -18.83 6.56 -28.01
C PRO A 38 -19.31 7.66 -28.95
N PHE A 39 -18.92 8.89 -28.67
CA PHE A 39 -19.16 10.05 -29.50
C PHE A 39 -17.85 10.63 -30.03
N ILE A 40 -17.77 10.76 -31.35
CA ILE A 40 -16.77 11.56 -32.09
C ILE A 40 -17.47 12.31 -33.21
N PHE A 41 -16.97 13.51 -33.53
CA PHE A 41 -17.59 14.34 -34.56
C PHE A 41 -17.61 13.68 -35.95
N GLU A 42 -16.55 12.99 -36.31
CA GLU A 42 -16.37 12.34 -37.62
C GLU A 42 -17.46 11.30 -37.94
N LYS A 43 -18.22 10.89 -36.96
CA LYS A 43 -19.32 9.93 -37.10
C LYS A 43 -20.70 10.55 -36.85
N THR A 44 -20.77 11.88 -36.65
CA THR A 44 -22.02 12.57 -36.41
C THR A 44 -22.73 12.87 -37.77
N ALA A 45 -24.02 12.61 -37.82
CA ALA A 45 -24.82 12.95 -39.00
C ALA A 45 -24.89 14.47 -39.18
N ALA A 46 -25.03 14.95 -40.44
CA ALA A 46 -25.27 16.36 -40.72
C ALA A 46 -26.55 16.85 -40.02
N GLN A 47 -26.44 17.96 -39.28
CA GLN A 47 -27.53 18.55 -38.49
C GLN A 47 -27.57 20.06 -38.73
N ASP A 48 -28.75 20.65 -38.62
CA ASP A 48 -28.94 22.11 -38.67
C ASP A 48 -28.62 22.73 -37.29
N THR A 49 -27.36 22.59 -36.86
CA THR A 49 -26.85 23.07 -35.56
C THR A 49 -25.44 23.59 -35.72
N ASN A 50 -25.08 24.63 -34.98
CA ASN A 50 -23.73 25.16 -34.98
C ASN A 50 -22.76 24.06 -34.43
N PRO A 51 -21.75 23.63 -35.18
CA PRO A 51 -20.83 22.56 -34.74
C PRO A 51 -20.17 22.82 -33.39
N ARG A 52 -19.79 24.08 -33.11
CA ARG A 52 -19.14 24.46 -31.85
C ARG A 52 -20.05 24.30 -30.64
N GLN A 53 -21.34 24.68 -30.81
CA GLN A 53 -22.33 24.55 -29.75
C GLN A 53 -22.66 23.07 -29.50
N LEU A 54 -22.82 22.27 -30.55
CA LEU A 54 -23.06 20.83 -30.44
C LEU A 54 -21.98 20.11 -29.63
N TYR A 55 -20.69 20.43 -29.85
CA TYR A 55 -19.61 19.82 -29.11
C TYR A 55 -19.63 20.09 -27.62
N LEU A 56 -19.90 21.35 -27.26
CA LEU A 56 -19.95 21.75 -25.86
C LEU A 56 -21.13 21.09 -25.14
N GLU A 57 -22.29 21.03 -25.82
CA GLU A 57 -23.49 20.34 -25.31
C GLU A 57 -23.24 18.84 -25.13
N GLU A 58 -22.63 18.19 -26.12
CA GLU A 58 -22.31 16.76 -26.08
C GLU A 58 -21.24 16.42 -25.02
N ALA A 59 -20.23 17.28 -24.87
CA ALA A 59 -19.22 17.13 -23.83
C ALA A 59 -19.82 17.29 -22.42
N ALA A 60 -20.67 18.30 -22.23
CA ALA A 60 -21.38 18.55 -20.97
C ALA A 60 -22.39 17.44 -20.62
N ALA A 61 -23.02 16.82 -21.62
CA ALA A 61 -24.01 15.76 -21.47
C ALA A 61 -23.38 14.36 -21.38
N SER A 62 -22.05 14.23 -21.49
CA SER A 62 -21.38 12.95 -21.43
C SER A 62 -21.18 12.46 -19.98
N GLU A 63 -21.34 11.16 -19.75
CA GLU A 63 -21.01 10.55 -18.48
C GLU A 63 -19.52 10.28 -18.33
N VAL A 64 -18.81 10.07 -19.46
CA VAL A 64 -17.36 9.85 -19.49
C VAL A 64 -16.76 10.78 -20.54
N TYR A 65 -15.72 11.51 -20.15
CA TYR A 65 -14.95 12.37 -21.04
C TYR A 65 -13.51 11.86 -21.14
N LEU A 66 -13.08 11.48 -22.36
CA LEU A 66 -11.74 11.01 -22.65
C LEU A 66 -10.95 12.15 -23.33
N ALA A 67 -9.96 12.71 -22.64
CA ALA A 67 -9.04 13.69 -23.18
C ALA A 67 -7.78 13.00 -23.74
N LEU A 68 -7.44 13.23 -25.01
CA LEU A 68 -6.13 12.89 -25.59
C LEU A 68 -5.34 14.18 -25.75
N ILE A 69 -4.22 14.28 -25.07
CA ILE A 69 -3.34 15.45 -25.03
C ILE A 69 -2.03 15.10 -25.71
N GLY A 70 -1.64 15.90 -26.71
CA GLY A 70 -0.46 15.67 -27.51
C GLY A 70 0.51 16.83 -27.56
N GLN A 71 1.00 17.14 -28.75
CA GLN A 71 1.95 18.21 -28.99
C GLN A 71 1.29 19.55 -29.25
N TYR A 72 0.12 19.57 -29.92
CA TYR A 72 -0.50 20.77 -30.46
C TYR A 72 -1.74 21.19 -29.66
N TYR A 73 -1.89 22.52 -29.43
CA TYR A 73 -3.05 23.11 -28.75
C TYR A 73 -4.31 23.13 -29.62
N GLY A 74 -4.12 23.06 -30.94
CA GLY A 74 -5.19 23.16 -31.93
C GLY A 74 -5.53 24.60 -32.30
N ASN A 75 -6.49 24.74 -33.24
CA ASN A 75 -6.87 26.03 -33.81
C ASN A 75 -7.69 26.90 -32.81
N ALA A 76 -7.06 27.89 -32.24
CA ALA A 76 -7.70 28.89 -31.40
C ALA A 76 -7.21 30.30 -31.81
N ALA A 77 -8.10 31.27 -31.90
CA ALA A 77 -7.71 32.66 -32.08
C ALA A 77 -6.87 33.16 -30.89
N ASP A 78 -6.11 34.23 -31.10
CA ASP A 78 -5.33 34.83 -30.01
C ASP A 78 -6.25 35.24 -28.85
N GLY A 79 -5.91 34.76 -27.65
CA GLY A 79 -6.67 34.98 -26.43
C GLY A 79 -7.87 34.05 -26.21
N GLU A 80 -8.26 33.21 -27.18
CA GLU A 80 -9.32 32.22 -27.02
C GLU A 80 -8.79 30.85 -26.58
N LEU A 81 -9.63 30.09 -25.85
CA LEU A 81 -9.34 28.67 -25.54
C LEU A 81 -9.53 27.80 -26.78
N SER A 82 -8.75 26.73 -26.88
CA SER A 82 -8.93 25.75 -27.95
C SER A 82 -10.27 25.00 -27.81
N PRO A 83 -10.78 24.40 -28.88
CA PRO A 83 -11.97 23.56 -28.81
C PRO A 83 -11.83 22.47 -27.75
N THR A 84 -10.71 21.77 -27.69
CA THR A 84 -10.43 20.70 -26.72
C THR A 84 -10.48 21.22 -25.27
N GLU A 85 -9.91 22.39 -24.99
CA GLU A 85 -9.96 22.97 -23.65
C GLU A 85 -11.36 23.48 -23.27
N LYS A 86 -12.13 24.02 -24.23
CA LYS A 86 -13.54 24.37 -24.02
C LYS A 86 -14.41 23.15 -23.72
N GLU A 87 -14.22 22.05 -24.46
CA GLU A 87 -14.89 20.77 -24.23
C GLU A 87 -14.53 20.18 -22.86
N TYR A 88 -13.25 20.26 -22.45
CA TYR A 88 -12.79 19.83 -21.14
C TYR A 88 -13.48 20.59 -19.99
N ASN A 89 -13.66 21.90 -20.16
CA ASN A 89 -14.36 22.73 -19.20
C ASN A 89 -15.86 22.36 -19.14
N ALA A 90 -16.51 22.25 -20.30
CA ALA A 90 -17.92 21.88 -20.39
C ALA A 90 -18.20 20.50 -19.76
N ALA A 91 -17.35 19.53 -20.00
CA ALA A 91 -17.44 18.21 -19.36
C ALA A 91 -17.28 18.29 -17.84
N GLY A 92 -16.38 19.16 -17.34
CA GLY A 92 -16.23 19.41 -15.91
C GLY A 92 -17.46 20.05 -15.28
N GLU A 93 -18.05 21.04 -15.93
CA GLU A 93 -19.31 21.68 -15.52
C GLU A 93 -20.49 20.70 -15.54
N GLY A 94 -20.51 19.76 -16.51
CA GLY A 94 -21.48 18.68 -16.62
C GLY A 94 -21.27 17.53 -15.62
N ASN A 95 -20.25 17.58 -14.76
CA ASN A 95 -19.87 16.51 -13.84
C ASN A 95 -19.54 15.16 -14.53
N ALA A 96 -18.99 15.19 -15.74
CA ALA A 96 -18.50 14.00 -16.41
C ALA A 96 -17.33 13.36 -15.66
N TYR A 97 -17.22 12.04 -15.69
CA TYR A 97 -16.04 11.32 -15.23
C TYR A 97 -14.91 11.55 -16.24
N ARG A 98 -14.02 12.50 -15.93
CA ARG A 98 -12.94 12.90 -16.83
C ARG A 98 -11.71 12.04 -16.65
N VAL A 99 -11.15 11.52 -17.75
CA VAL A 99 -9.87 10.78 -17.80
C VAL A 99 -8.98 11.38 -18.89
N ALA A 100 -7.68 11.44 -18.62
CA ALA A 100 -6.71 12.04 -19.52
C ALA A 100 -5.61 11.05 -19.91
N PHE A 101 -5.30 11.00 -21.21
CA PHE A 101 -4.23 10.20 -21.80
C PHE A 101 -3.28 11.13 -22.54
N ILE A 102 -2.03 11.08 -22.14
CA ILE A 102 -0.97 11.97 -22.59
C ILE A 102 -0.07 11.22 -23.57
N LYS A 103 0.10 11.77 -24.78
CA LYS A 103 1.01 11.19 -25.75
C LYS A 103 2.45 11.41 -25.32
N ASP A 104 3.25 10.35 -25.33
CA ASP A 104 4.70 10.43 -25.19
C ASP A 104 5.28 11.07 -26.47
N LEU A 105 6.04 12.13 -26.30
CA LEU A 105 6.59 12.91 -27.40
C LEU A 105 8.10 12.69 -27.62
N ASP A 106 8.71 11.70 -26.97
CA ASP A 106 10.15 11.40 -27.12
C ASP A 106 11.02 12.67 -27.00
N GLU A 107 10.81 13.46 -25.91
CA GLU A 107 11.51 14.73 -25.62
C GLU A 107 11.16 15.91 -26.57
N GLN A 108 10.25 15.75 -27.51
CA GLN A 108 9.81 16.88 -28.33
C GLN A 108 8.99 17.87 -27.48
N PRO A 109 9.21 19.20 -27.62
CA PRO A 109 8.47 20.17 -26.84
C PRO A 109 7.00 20.25 -27.31
N ARG A 110 6.11 20.43 -26.35
CA ARG A 110 4.71 20.81 -26.62
C ARG A 110 4.65 22.27 -27.03
N GLU A 111 3.63 22.60 -27.79
CA GLU A 111 3.26 24.00 -28.01
C GLU A 111 3.02 24.70 -26.67
N GLU A 112 3.46 25.94 -26.49
CA GLU A 112 3.42 26.63 -25.18
C GLU A 112 2.01 26.68 -24.56
N ARG A 113 0.98 26.84 -25.39
CA ARG A 113 -0.43 26.84 -24.93
C ARG A 113 -0.89 25.44 -24.52
N GLU A 114 -0.44 24.40 -25.24
CA GLU A 114 -0.74 23.00 -24.88
C GLU A 114 -0.02 22.61 -23.60
N GLU A 115 1.21 23.03 -23.39
CA GLU A 115 1.94 22.79 -22.15
C GLU A 115 1.24 23.40 -20.93
N ARG A 116 0.65 24.59 -21.08
CA ARG A 116 -0.15 25.22 -20.00
C ARG A 116 -1.43 24.43 -19.71
N PHE A 117 -2.14 23.99 -20.75
CA PHE A 117 -3.33 23.15 -20.60
C PHE A 117 -2.98 21.78 -19.98
N PHE A 118 -1.91 21.15 -20.44
CA PHE A 118 -1.42 19.90 -19.88
C PHE A 118 -1.09 20.01 -18.39
N ARG A 119 -0.36 21.05 -17.95
CA ARG A 119 -0.08 21.29 -16.52
C ARG A 119 -1.34 21.45 -15.69
N ARG A 120 -2.35 22.12 -16.24
CA ARG A 120 -3.64 22.24 -15.57
C ARG A 120 -4.29 20.87 -15.41
N VAL A 121 -4.34 20.06 -16.45
CA VAL A 121 -4.90 18.70 -16.40
C VAL A 121 -4.14 17.81 -15.41
N GLN A 122 -2.81 17.92 -15.34
CA GLN A 122 -2.00 17.20 -14.34
C GLN A 122 -2.36 17.54 -12.90
N ASN A 123 -2.73 18.77 -12.63
CA ASN A 123 -3.14 19.22 -11.30
C ASN A 123 -4.59 18.83 -10.94
N GLU A 124 -5.45 18.63 -11.93
CA GLU A 124 -6.87 18.31 -11.73
C GLU A 124 -7.18 16.81 -11.78
N LEU A 125 -6.43 16.02 -12.56
CA LEU A 125 -6.74 14.61 -12.86
C LEU A 125 -5.52 13.70 -12.73
N THR A 126 -5.78 12.45 -12.34
CA THR A 126 -4.82 11.37 -12.56
C THR A 126 -4.79 11.02 -14.05
N TYR A 127 -3.62 11.08 -14.69
CA TYR A 127 -3.44 10.80 -16.11
C TYR A 127 -2.59 9.54 -16.36
N ARG A 128 -2.60 9.05 -17.62
CA ARG A 128 -1.72 7.98 -18.09
C ARG A 128 -1.01 8.41 -19.36
N VAL A 129 0.24 7.97 -19.49
CA VAL A 129 1.06 8.25 -20.69
C VAL A 129 0.99 7.05 -21.65
N PHE A 130 0.89 7.31 -22.94
CA PHE A 130 0.91 6.29 -23.98
C PHE A 130 1.89 6.65 -25.11
N SER A 131 2.58 5.63 -25.63
CA SER A 131 3.58 5.77 -26.71
C SER A 131 3.03 5.36 -28.08
N ASN A 132 1.96 4.56 -28.11
CA ASN A 132 1.38 4.05 -29.35
C ASN A 132 -0.12 3.72 -29.17
N PRO A 133 -0.86 3.54 -30.29
CA PRO A 133 -2.30 3.29 -30.24
C PRO A 133 -2.72 2.02 -29.49
N SER A 134 -1.89 0.97 -29.46
CA SER A 134 -2.22 -0.28 -28.76
C SER A 134 -2.15 -0.08 -27.25
N VAL A 135 -1.16 0.67 -26.76
CA VAL A 135 -1.06 1.07 -25.35
C VAL A 135 -2.25 1.94 -24.97
N LEU A 136 -2.61 2.93 -25.82
CA LEU A 136 -3.77 3.78 -25.60
C LEU A 136 -5.07 2.96 -25.45
N LEU A 137 -5.33 2.01 -26.34
CA LEU A 137 -6.51 1.13 -26.26
C LEU A 137 -6.57 0.37 -24.94
N SER A 138 -5.43 -0.19 -24.49
CA SER A 138 -5.34 -0.90 -23.22
C SER A 138 -5.65 0.01 -22.03
N LEU A 139 -5.12 1.23 -22.01
CA LEU A 139 -5.34 2.21 -20.94
C LEU A 139 -6.79 2.71 -20.92
N VAL A 140 -7.39 2.97 -22.08
CA VAL A 140 -8.81 3.35 -22.18
C VAL A 140 -9.70 2.21 -21.69
N LYS A 141 -9.41 0.96 -22.07
CA LYS A 141 -10.13 -0.22 -21.55
C LYS A 141 -10.10 -0.27 -20.03
N GLN A 142 -8.93 -0.09 -19.43
CA GLN A 142 -8.78 -0.06 -17.97
C GLN A 142 -9.60 1.07 -17.33
N SER A 143 -9.58 2.27 -17.92
CA SER A 143 -10.31 3.42 -17.37
C SER A 143 -11.83 3.28 -17.49
N LEU A 144 -12.33 2.73 -18.60
CA LEU A 144 -13.75 2.44 -18.76
C LEU A 144 -14.22 1.31 -17.82
N HIS A 145 -13.40 0.30 -17.60
CA HIS A 145 -13.64 -0.71 -16.57
C HIS A 145 -13.71 -0.08 -15.16
N ALA A 146 -12.77 0.82 -14.84
CA ALA A 146 -12.77 1.54 -13.56
C ALA A 146 -14.05 2.38 -13.37
N PHE A 147 -14.52 3.03 -14.45
CA PHE A 147 -15.79 3.76 -14.43
C PHE A 147 -17.00 2.84 -14.15
N LEU A 148 -17.08 1.66 -14.78
CA LEU A 148 -18.15 0.70 -14.52
C LEU A 148 -18.13 0.18 -13.08
N LYS A 149 -16.95 -0.01 -12.49
CA LYS A 149 -16.77 -0.31 -11.06
C LYS A 149 -17.25 0.84 -10.19
N TYR A 150 -16.83 2.07 -10.50
CA TYR A 150 -17.26 3.28 -9.80
C TYR A 150 -18.80 3.44 -9.79
N LYS A 151 -19.47 3.10 -10.91
CA LYS A 151 -20.93 3.07 -11.01
C LYS A 151 -21.58 1.84 -10.38
N GLY A 152 -20.80 0.89 -9.84
CA GLY A 152 -21.32 -0.36 -9.25
C GLY A 152 -21.95 -1.34 -10.23
N ILE A 153 -21.70 -1.18 -11.55
CA ILE A 153 -22.27 -2.01 -12.62
C ILE A 153 -21.49 -3.32 -12.75
N ILE A 154 -20.18 -3.25 -12.62
CA ILE A 154 -19.31 -4.42 -12.59
C ILE A 154 -18.78 -4.55 -11.16
N GLN A 155 -19.10 -5.66 -10.55
CA GLN A 155 -18.41 -6.10 -9.34
C GLN A 155 -17.32 -7.09 -9.77
N GLU A 156 -16.07 -6.72 -9.65
CA GLU A 156 -15.00 -7.71 -9.72
C GLU A 156 -15.13 -8.64 -8.54
N GLN A 157 -15.44 -9.90 -8.83
CA GLN A 157 -15.27 -10.92 -7.81
C GLN A 157 -13.78 -11.06 -7.52
N SER A 158 -13.42 -10.90 -6.25
CA SER A 158 -12.07 -11.25 -5.81
C SER A 158 -11.76 -12.70 -6.16
N LEU A 159 -10.48 -13.06 -6.24
CA LEU A 159 -10.13 -14.44 -6.57
C LEU A 159 -10.78 -15.43 -5.60
N ASP A 160 -10.82 -15.09 -4.31
CA ASP A 160 -11.32 -15.97 -3.26
C ASP A 160 -12.85 -16.19 -3.33
N GLU A 161 -13.61 -15.26 -3.96
CA GLU A 161 -15.04 -15.41 -4.25
C GLU A 161 -15.34 -16.27 -5.49
N GLN A 162 -14.36 -16.47 -6.36
CA GLN A 162 -14.57 -17.23 -7.60
C GLN A 162 -14.76 -18.72 -7.33
N VAL A 163 -15.69 -19.30 -8.07
CA VAL A 163 -15.97 -20.75 -8.01
C VAL A 163 -14.86 -21.53 -8.67
N ARG A 164 -14.43 -22.62 -8.04
CA ARG A 164 -13.45 -23.55 -8.60
C ARG A 164 -14.17 -24.75 -9.24
N TYR A 165 -14.38 -24.69 -10.53
CA TYR A 165 -15.19 -25.71 -11.25
C TYR A 165 -14.51 -27.08 -11.34
N ASP A 166 -13.19 -27.15 -11.26
CA ASP A 166 -12.39 -28.38 -11.24
C ASP A 166 -12.28 -29.03 -9.84
N ALA A 167 -12.85 -28.40 -8.80
CA ALA A 167 -12.93 -28.94 -7.44
C ALA A 167 -14.33 -29.47 -7.11
N ASN A 168 -14.41 -30.37 -6.13
CA ASN A 168 -15.61 -30.94 -5.59
C ASN A 168 -15.68 -30.82 -4.07
N MET A 169 -16.82 -31.12 -3.47
CA MET A 169 -17.01 -31.14 -2.02
C MET A 169 -16.16 -32.20 -1.32
N ASP A 170 -15.75 -33.26 -2.02
CA ASP A 170 -14.87 -34.30 -1.49
C ASP A 170 -13.45 -33.76 -1.14
N GLU A 171 -13.06 -32.64 -1.70
CA GLU A 171 -11.79 -31.95 -1.39
C GLU A 171 -11.83 -31.25 -0.02
N ILE A 172 -13.02 -30.95 0.51
CA ILE A 172 -13.18 -30.26 1.79
C ILE A 172 -13.01 -31.26 2.95
N ASP A 173 -12.17 -30.92 3.92
CA ASP A 173 -11.96 -31.71 5.12
C ASP A 173 -12.99 -31.34 6.20
N PRO A 174 -13.88 -32.28 6.60
CA PRO A 174 -14.87 -32.05 7.65
C PRO A 174 -14.24 -31.73 9.03
N ASN A 175 -13.02 -32.19 9.28
CA ASN A 175 -12.34 -31.93 10.56
C ASN A 175 -11.89 -30.48 10.64
N LYS A 176 -11.34 -29.92 9.56
CA LYS A 176 -10.99 -28.49 9.46
C LYS A 176 -12.22 -27.61 9.64
N VAL A 177 -13.34 -27.97 9.04
CA VAL A 177 -14.63 -27.28 9.22
C VAL A 177 -15.07 -27.28 10.69
N ARG A 178 -15.01 -28.43 11.36
CA ARG A 178 -15.37 -28.57 12.78
C ARG A 178 -14.43 -27.74 13.69
N GLU A 179 -13.14 -27.80 13.43
CA GLU A 179 -12.15 -27.03 14.19
C GLU A 179 -12.34 -25.52 14.02
N PHE A 180 -12.62 -25.07 12.79
CA PHE A 180 -12.96 -23.69 12.49
C PHE A 180 -14.20 -23.23 13.30
N ILE A 181 -15.28 -23.98 13.24
CA ILE A 181 -16.52 -23.65 13.95
C ILE A 181 -16.25 -23.54 15.47
N ARG A 182 -15.51 -24.50 16.03
CA ARG A 182 -15.13 -24.47 17.46
C ARG A 182 -14.34 -23.22 17.81
N LYS A 183 -13.33 -22.85 16.99
CA LYS A 183 -12.54 -21.63 17.20
C LYS A 183 -13.41 -20.36 17.09
N ALA A 184 -14.27 -20.28 16.08
CA ALA A 184 -15.15 -19.13 15.83
C ALA A 184 -16.21 -18.97 16.96
N ARG A 185 -16.79 -20.05 17.46
CA ARG A 185 -17.72 -20.03 18.59
C ARG A 185 -17.05 -19.51 19.87
N ASN A 186 -15.85 -20.00 20.16
CA ASN A 186 -15.10 -19.60 21.35
C ASN A 186 -14.66 -18.12 21.30
N LYS A 187 -14.42 -17.58 20.11
CA LYS A 187 -13.91 -16.22 19.94
C LYS A 187 -15.01 -15.17 19.78
N ARG A 188 -16.06 -15.49 19.01
CA ARG A 188 -17.09 -14.50 18.62
C ARG A 188 -18.53 -15.00 18.76
N GLY A 189 -18.75 -16.14 19.41
CA GLY A 189 -20.10 -16.70 19.57
C GLY A 189 -20.73 -17.06 18.22
N PHE A 190 -19.93 -17.61 17.29
CA PHE A 190 -20.40 -17.99 15.96
C PHE A 190 -21.68 -18.86 16.01
N PRO A 191 -22.71 -18.59 15.21
CA PRO A 191 -24.06 -19.13 15.42
C PRO A 191 -24.22 -20.60 15.10
N LEU A 192 -23.36 -21.18 14.24
CA LEU A 192 -23.48 -22.57 13.81
C LEU A 192 -22.95 -23.53 14.87
N PRO A 193 -23.63 -24.67 15.12
CA PRO A 193 -23.18 -25.72 16.04
C PRO A 193 -21.96 -26.48 15.46
N GLU A 194 -21.21 -27.18 16.33
CA GLU A 194 -19.97 -27.87 15.94
C GLU A 194 -20.18 -29.06 15.02
N ASP A 195 -21.36 -29.64 15.01
CA ASP A 195 -21.76 -30.74 14.14
C ASP A 195 -22.31 -30.30 12.76
N THR A 196 -22.25 -28.98 12.48
CA THR A 196 -22.63 -28.43 11.17
C THR A 196 -21.81 -29.07 10.05
N THR A 197 -22.50 -29.48 9.00
CA THR A 197 -21.83 -30.09 7.84
C THR A 197 -21.02 -29.09 7.03
N PRO A 198 -19.98 -29.52 6.27
CA PRO A 198 -19.24 -28.65 5.38
C PRO A 198 -20.11 -27.84 4.41
N ILE A 199 -21.17 -28.50 3.85
CA ILE A 199 -22.10 -27.85 2.92
C ILE A 199 -22.83 -26.68 3.58
N GLU A 200 -23.29 -26.85 4.81
CA GLU A 200 -24.00 -25.82 5.56
C GLU A 200 -23.10 -24.66 5.92
N LEU A 201 -21.85 -24.92 6.38
CA LEU A 201 -20.87 -23.88 6.66
C LEU A 201 -20.55 -23.07 5.40
N LEU A 202 -20.23 -23.75 4.29
CA LEU A 202 -19.90 -23.08 3.03
C LEU A 202 -21.09 -22.27 2.47
N LYS A 203 -22.32 -22.74 2.61
CA LYS A 203 -23.52 -21.96 2.29
C LYS A 203 -23.67 -20.73 3.17
N HIS A 204 -23.41 -20.85 4.48
CA HIS A 204 -23.47 -19.74 5.42
C HIS A 204 -22.51 -18.61 5.01
N PHE A 205 -21.28 -18.96 4.61
CA PHE A 205 -20.28 -18.00 4.12
C PHE A 205 -20.43 -17.63 2.65
N ARG A 206 -21.43 -18.17 1.92
CA ARG A 206 -21.60 -18.00 0.46
C ARG A 206 -20.40 -18.54 -0.34
N MET A 207 -19.64 -19.46 0.23
CA MET A 207 -18.48 -20.10 -0.37
C MET A 207 -18.82 -21.37 -1.18
N LEU A 208 -20.11 -21.64 -1.41
CA LEU A 208 -20.62 -22.73 -2.23
C LEU A 208 -21.61 -22.17 -3.25
N ARG A 209 -21.35 -22.38 -4.54
CA ARG A 209 -22.26 -22.00 -5.64
C ARG A 209 -22.40 -23.17 -6.62
N ASP A 210 -23.61 -23.49 -7.01
CA ASP A 210 -23.92 -24.61 -7.92
C ASP A 210 -23.28 -25.95 -7.50
N GLY A 211 -23.20 -26.19 -6.18
CA GLY A 211 -22.59 -27.39 -5.61
C GLY A 211 -21.06 -27.43 -5.66
N LYS A 212 -20.41 -26.35 -6.12
CA LYS A 212 -18.94 -26.20 -6.23
C LYS A 212 -18.40 -25.22 -5.20
N PRO A 213 -17.23 -25.53 -4.59
CA PRO A 213 -16.60 -24.63 -3.64
C PRO A 213 -15.96 -23.43 -4.34
N THR A 214 -15.89 -22.30 -3.63
CA THR A 214 -15.07 -21.14 -4.05
C THR A 214 -13.60 -21.36 -3.70
N ASN A 215 -12.73 -20.51 -4.26
CA ASN A 215 -11.31 -20.55 -3.94
C ASN A 215 -11.04 -20.31 -2.43
N ALA A 216 -11.83 -19.44 -1.75
CA ALA A 216 -11.73 -19.27 -0.30
C ALA A 216 -12.03 -20.56 0.46
N ALA A 217 -13.06 -21.30 0.06
CA ALA A 217 -13.40 -22.57 0.68
C ALA A 217 -12.23 -23.57 0.61
N LEU A 218 -11.54 -23.63 -0.53
CA LEU A 218 -10.38 -24.49 -0.71
C LEU A 218 -9.18 -24.03 0.10
N LEU A 219 -8.89 -22.72 0.13
CA LEU A 219 -7.80 -22.15 0.91
C LEU A 219 -7.98 -22.35 2.42
N LEU A 220 -9.23 -22.40 2.91
CA LEU A 220 -9.56 -22.57 4.32
C LEU A 220 -9.73 -24.04 4.73
N PHE A 221 -10.32 -24.86 3.86
CA PHE A 221 -10.86 -26.15 4.30
C PHE A 221 -10.46 -27.33 3.40
N ALA A 222 -9.72 -27.14 2.30
CA ALA A 222 -9.31 -28.27 1.49
C ALA A 222 -8.35 -29.20 2.25
N LYS A 223 -8.40 -30.51 1.92
CA LYS A 223 -7.43 -31.51 2.40
C LYS A 223 -6.01 -31.13 1.97
N ASP A 224 -5.86 -30.70 0.71
CA ASP A 224 -4.60 -30.23 0.11
C ASP A 224 -4.88 -28.92 -0.67
N PRO A 225 -4.79 -27.73 -0.02
CA PRO A 225 -4.95 -26.45 -0.69
C PRO A 225 -3.89 -26.20 -1.77
N GLN A 226 -2.67 -26.73 -1.60
CA GLN A 226 -1.55 -26.52 -2.51
C GLN A 226 -1.70 -27.24 -3.84
N PHE A 227 -2.54 -28.27 -3.93
CA PHE A 227 -2.94 -28.87 -5.20
C PHE A 227 -3.60 -27.84 -6.12
N PHE A 228 -4.43 -26.95 -5.57
CA PHE A 228 -5.11 -25.88 -6.32
C PHE A 228 -4.29 -24.60 -6.39
N PHE A 229 -3.51 -24.31 -5.36
CA PHE A 229 -2.72 -23.08 -5.19
C PHE A 229 -1.27 -23.40 -4.77
N PRO A 230 -0.42 -23.90 -5.69
CA PRO A 230 0.93 -24.36 -5.34
C PRO A 230 1.82 -23.30 -4.68
N THR A 231 1.53 -22.02 -4.92
CA THR A 231 2.28 -20.89 -4.36
C THR A 231 1.65 -20.31 -3.09
N ALA A 232 0.46 -20.81 -2.68
CA ALA A 232 -0.23 -20.38 -1.46
C ALA A 232 0.42 -21.00 -0.22
N VAL A 233 1.66 -20.59 0.04
CA VAL A 233 2.48 -21.06 1.16
C VAL A 233 3.17 -19.85 1.82
N VAL A 234 3.57 -20.01 3.10
CA VAL A 234 4.41 -19.04 3.79
C VAL A 234 5.82 -19.61 3.91
N LYS A 235 6.79 -18.93 3.32
CA LYS A 235 8.21 -19.31 3.36
C LYS A 235 8.93 -18.49 4.41
N CYS A 236 9.56 -19.15 5.38
CA CYS A 236 10.30 -18.52 6.45
C CYS A 236 11.78 -18.83 6.32
N ALA A 237 12.64 -17.82 6.50
CA ALA A 237 14.09 -17.97 6.50
C ALA A 237 14.70 -17.19 7.66
N TRP A 238 15.72 -17.78 8.31
CA TRP A 238 16.47 -17.16 9.40
C TRP A 238 17.92 -16.93 9.01
N PHE A 239 18.39 -15.70 9.21
CA PHE A 239 19.73 -15.23 8.91
C PHE A 239 20.39 -14.69 10.19
N LEU A 240 21.63 -15.08 10.45
CA LEU A 240 22.43 -14.56 11.57
C LEU A 240 23.00 -13.15 11.29
N THR A 241 22.88 -12.70 10.06
CA THR A 241 23.39 -11.41 9.56
C THR A 241 22.24 -10.43 9.31
N ASN A 242 22.58 -9.22 8.88
CA ASN A 242 21.61 -8.20 8.45
C ASN A 242 21.25 -8.32 6.96
N GLU A 243 21.84 -9.25 6.24
CA GLU A 243 21.69 -9.45 4.81
C GLU A 243 21.26 -10.87 4.46
N VAL A 244 20.68 -11.05 3.27
CA VAL A 244 20.40 -12.37 2.72
C VAL A 244 21.71 -12.99 2.26
N MET A 245 22.25 -13.87 3.08
CA MET A 245 23.53 -14.56 2.79
C MET A 245 23.39 -16.07 2.99
N LYS A 246 24.16 -16.84 2.21
CA LYS A 246 24.31 -18.28 2.42
C LYS A 246 25.52 -18.55 3.33
N PRO A 247 25.45 -19.56 4.21
CA PRO A 247 24.32 -20.47 4.41
C PRO A 247 23.14 -19.80 5.12
N ILE A 248 21.90 -20.21 4.76
CA ILE A 248 20.69 -19.85 5.51
C ILE A 248 20.69 -20.74 6.76
N GLU A 249 20.56 -20.15 7.94
CA GLU A 249 20.65 -20.86 9.21
C GLU A 249 19.49 -21.83 9.43
N ASP A 250 18.27 -21.38 9.12
CA ASP A 250 17.07 -22.22 9.13
C ASP A 250 16.09 -21.73 8.07
N TYR A 251 15.45 -22.68 7.39
CA TYR A 251 14.49 -22.40 6.35
C TYR A 251 13.32 -23.37 6.44
N LYS A 252 12.09 -22.84 6.42
CA LYS A 252 10.88 -23.66 6.43
C LYS A 252 9.80 -23.11 5.54
N THR A 253 9.11 -23.99 4.82
CA THR A 253 7.90 -23.68 4.08
C THR A 253 6.71 -24.23 4.87
N PHE A 254 5.71 -23.40 5.12
CA PHE A 254 4.45 -23.75 5.75
C PHE A 254 3.38 -23.90 4.69
N GLU A 255 2.87 -25.09 4.55
CA GLU A 255 1.81 -25.54 3.66
C GLU A 255 0.53 -25.79 4.47
N GLY A 256 -0.53 -26.31 3.83
CA GLY A 256 -1.84 -26.52 4.45
C GLY A 256 -2.77 -25.32 4.27
N ASP A 257 -3.79 -25.24 5.09
CA ASP A 257 -4.74 -24.12 5.03
C ASP A 257 -4.16 -22.82 5.60
N VAL A 258 -4.84 -21.71 5.30
CA VAL A 258 -4.34 -20.38 5.68
C VAL A 258 -4.27 -20.17 7.19
N LEU A 259 -5.13 -20.82 7.98
CA LEU A 259 -5.11 -20.72 9.46
C LEU A 259 -3.86 -21.41 10.04
N ASP A 260 -3.56 -22.60 9.51
CA ASP A 260 -2.36 -23.36 9.91
C ASP A 260 -1.08 -22.63 9.50
N GLN A 261 -1.02 -22.11 8.25
CA GLN A 261 0.12 -21.35 7.77
C GLN A 261 0.41 -20.14 8.68
N ILE A 262 -0.61 -19.34 9.02
CA ILE A 262 -0.47 -18.17 9.90
C ILE A 262 0.05 -18.58 11.28
N SER A 263 -0.58 -19.61 11.88
CA SER A 263 -0.25 -20.07 13.23
C SER A 263 1.18 -20.63 13.31
N GLN A 264 1.55 -21.49 12.36
CA GLN A 264 2.85 -22.14 12.30
C GLN A 264 3.97 -21.16 11.97
N ALA A 265 3.77 -20.27 10.99
CA ALA A 265 4.76 -19.23 10.64
C ALA A 265 4.99 -18.27 11.81
N THR A 266 3.93 -17.82 12.48
CA THR A 266 4.06 -16.97 13.68
C THR A 266 4.86 -17.69 14.77
N SER A 267 4.52 -18.94 15.07
CA SER A 267 5.20 -19.71 16.10
C SER A 267 6.67 -19.93 15.76
N TRP A 268 6.98 -20.19 14.49
CA TRP A 268 8.35 -20.34 14.02
C TRP A 268 9.14 -19.03 14.15
N VAL A 269 8.58 -17.89 13.73
CA VAL A 269 9.24 -16.58 13.90
C VAL A 269 9.50 -16.31 15.37
N MET A 270 8.52 -16.51 16.25
CA MET A 270 8.67 -16.30 17.69
C MET A 270 9.78 -17.19 18.28
N SER A 271 9.98 -18.42 17.75
CA SER A 271 11.06 -19.29 18.19
C SER A 271 12.48 -18.80 17.84
N LYS A 272 12.61 -17.85 16.90
CA LYS A 272 13.87 -17.22 16.50
C LYS A 272 14.14 -15.89 17.21
N LEU A 273 13.16 -15.41 17.98
CA LEU A 273 13.26 -14.18 18.75
C LEU A 273 13.72 -14.47 20.18
N SER A 274 14.51 -13.54 20.73
CA SER A 274 15.03 -13.67 22.08
C SER A 274 13.94 -13.35 23.11
N LEU A 275 14.01 -14.04 24.24
CA LEU A 275 13.26 -13.67 25.44
C LEU A 275 14.05 -12.65 26.24
N ARG A 276 13.43 -11.54 26.63
CA ARG A 276 13.96 -10.60 27.62
C ARG A 276 13.51 -11.09 29.00
N HIS A 277 14.44 -11.24 29.89
CA HIS A 277 14.11 -11.33 31.30
C HIS A 277 14.18 -9.90 31.85
N GLU A 278 13.04 -9.33 32.24
CA GLU A 278 13.07 -8.09 33.01
C GLU A 278 13.89 -8.31 34.28
N ALA A 279 14.71 -7.30 34.62
CA ALA A 279 15.60 -7.40 35.77
C ALA A 279 14.80 -7.81 37.02
N ARG A 280 15.26 -8.84 37.72
CA ARG A 280 14.65 -9.50 38.88
C ARG A 280 14.32 -8.59 40.09
N ASN A 281 14.22 -7.28 39.91
CA ASN A 281 14.10 -6.32 40.99
C ASN A 281 12.66 -6.05 41.46
N VAL A 282 11.63 -6.64 40.84
CA VAL A 282 10.24 -6.26 41.18
C VAL A 282 9.39 -7.43 41.69
N THR A 283 9.49 -8.63 41.16
CA THR A 283 8.77 -9.82 41.69
C THR A 283 9.44 -11.12 41.27
N PRO A 284 9.28 -12.25 42.06
CA PRO A 284 9.79 -13.58 41.69
C PRO A 284 9.15 -14.15 40.41
N ASP A 285 7.99 -13.64 39.98
CA ASP A 285 7.17 -14.13 38.87
C ASP A 285 7.28 -13.22 37.62
N ALA A 286 8.47 -12.63 37.35
CA ALA A 286 8.65 -11.83 36.14
C ALA A 286 8.40 -12.67 34.89
N GLU A 287 7.35 -12.38 34.15
CA GLU A 287 7.03 -13.00 32.87
C GLU A 287 8.15 -12.73 31.85
N ALA A 288 8.57 -13.78 31.14
CA ALA A 288 9.52 -13.64 30.06
C ALA A 288 8.84 -12.93 28.87
N VAL A 289 9.29 -11.74 28.55
CA VAL A 289 8.75 -10.93 27.46
C VAL A 289 9.61 -11.14 26.20
N PHE A 290 8.98 -11.39 25.06
CA PHE A 290 9.70 -11.46 23.79
C PHE A 290 10.26 -10.08 23.41
N GLU A 291 11.42 -10.07 22.76
CA GLU A 291 12.04 -8.83 22.25
C GLU A 291 11.16 -8.07 21.23
N LEU A 292 10.28 -8.78 20.50
CA LEU A 292 9.24 -8.19 19.67
C LEU A 292 7.86 -8.64 20.17
N PRO A 293 6.86 -7.75 20.20
CA PRO A 293 5.51 -8.11 20.60
C PRO A 293 4.90 -9.16 19.67
N ARG A 294 4.52 -10.32 20.20
CA ARG A 294 3.89 -11.39 19.43
C ARG A 294 2.67 -10.93 18.61
N PRO A 295 1.79 -10.05 19.12
CA PRO A 295 0.65 -9.54 18.33
C PRO A 295 1.08 -8.81 17.05
N VAL A 296 2.21 -8.09 17.05
CA VAL A 296 2.72 -7.38 15.87
C VAL A 296 3.19 -8.36 14.79
N ILE A 297 3.92 -9.40 15.16
CA ILE A 297 4.34 -10.47 14.24
C ILE A 297 3.12 -11.20 13.67
N PHE A 298 2.18 -11.56 14.54
CA PHE A 298 0.95 -12.26 14.16
C PHE A 298 0.13 -11.44 13.17
N GLU A 299 -0.21 -10.19 13.50
CA GLU A 299 -0.99 -9.28 12.66
C GLU A 299 -0.32 -9.04 11.30
N THR A 300 1.02 -8.87 11.28
CA THR A 300 1.75 -8.66 10.03
C THR A 300 1.68 -9.88 9.11
N ILE A 301 1.78 -11.10 9.66
CA ILE A 301 1.66 -12.34 8.88
C ILE A 301 0.22 -12.56 8.41
N VAL A 302 -0.78 -12.31 9.27
CA VAL A 302 -2.20 -12.38 8.91
C VAL A 302 -2.50 -11.44 7.74
N ASN A 303 -2.07 -10.19 7.83
CA ASN A 303 -2.27 -9.20 6.77
C ASN A 303 -1.59 -9.62 5.46
N ALA A 304 -0.39 -10.18 5.53
CA ALA A 304 0.29 -10.70 4.35
C ALA A 304 -0.47 -11.84 3.68
N VAL A 305 -1.12 -12.72 4.44
CA VAL A 305 -1.92 -13.83 3.91
C VAL A 305 -3.27 -13.36 3.38
N VAL A 306 -3.98 -12.49 4.12
CA VAL A 306 -5.31 -11.98 3.73
C VAL A 306 -5.26 -11.10 2.49
N HIS A 307 -4.24 -10.25 2.40
CA HIS A 307 -4.07 -9.31 1.28
C HIS A 307 -3.19 -9.83 0.15
N ARG A 308 -2.79 -11.11 0.20
CA ARG A 308 -2.03 -11.73 -0.88
C ARG A 308 -2.81 -11.76 -2.18
N ASP A 309 -2.14 -11.46 -3.30
CA ASP A 309 -2.65 -11.81 -4.63
C ASP A 309 -2.42 -13.31 -4.89
N TYR A 310 -3.48 -14.09 -4.79
CA TYR A 310 -3.42 -15.55 -5.01
C TYR A 310 -3.28 -15.94 -6.49
N ASN A 311 -3.36 -14.99 -7.45
CA ASN A 311 -2.96 -15.19 -8.84
C ASN A 311 -1.45 -15.07 -9.04
N SER A 312 -0.75 -14.46 -8.07
CA SER A 312 0.69 -14.29 -8.15
C SER A 312 1.44 -15.62 -8.06
N LYS A 313 2.54 -15.73 -8.83
CA LYS A 313 3.49 -16.84 -8.71
C LYS A 313 4.39 -16.73 -7.47
N GLY A 314 4.41 -15.57 -6.80
CA GLY A 314 5.14 -15.34 -5.55
C GLY A 314 4.41 -15.95 -4.34
N SER A 315 5.16 -16.32 -3.31
CA SER A 315 4.65 -16.76 -2.00
C SER A 315 4.87 -15.66 -0.96
N VAL A 316 4.13 -15.68 0.15
CA VAL A 316 4.46 -14.85 1.31
C VAL A 316 5.83 -15.30 1.84
N GLN A 317 6.72 -14.36 2.11
CA GLN A 317 8.06 -14.61 2.62
C GLN A 317 8.28 -13.88 3.94
N VAL A 318 8.76 -14.58 4.94
CA VAL A 318 9.12 -14.03 6.25
C VAL A 318 10.60 -14.28 6.48
N SER A 319 11.39 -13.22 6.52
CA SER A 319 12.83 -13.26 6.75
C SER A 319 13.16 -12.71 8.13
N VAL A 320 13.76 -13.51 8.99
CA VAL A 320 14.23 -13.09 10.32
C VAL A 320 15.73 -12.82 10.23
N PHE A 321 16.12 -11.57 10.39
CA PHE A 321 17.51 -11.11 10.43
C PHE A 321 17.95 -10.81 11.87
N ARG A 322 19.23 -10.54 12.05
CA ARG A 322 19.77 -10.13 13.35
C ARG A 322 19.10 -8.88 13.90
N ASN A 323 18.82 -7.89 13.06
CA ASN A 323 18.31 -6.55 13.43
C ASN A 323 16.85 -6.29 13.03
N ARG A 324 16.17 -7.18 12.32
CA ARG A 324 14.78 -6.97 11.84
C ARG A 324 14.09 -8.26 11.45
N VAL A 325 12.77 -8.21 11.35
CA VAL A 325 11.93 -9.19 10.67
C VAL A 325 11.32 -8.52 9.45
N VAL A 326 11.39 -9.15 8.29
CA VAL A 326 10.83 -8.62 7.03
C VAL A 326 9.77 -9.58 6.53
N VAL A 327 8.56 -9.07 6.31
CA VAL A 327 7.45 -9.81 5.70
C VAL A 327 7.16 -9.23 4.32
N ARG A 328 7.33 -10.07 3.29
CA ARG A 328 7.05 -9.73 1.88
C ARG A 328 5.77 -10.42 1.44
N ASN A 329 4.89 -9.66 0.84
CA ASN A 329 3.63 -10.15 0.32
C ASN A 329 3.51 -9.78 -1.17
N PRO A 330 3.28 -10.73 -2.09
CA PRO A 330 3.01 -10.46 -3.50
C PRO A 330 1.59 -9.89 -3.70
N GLY A 331 1.18 -8.95 -2.85
CA GLY A 331 -0.05 -8.18 -2.95
C GLY A 331 0.25 -6.73 -3.34
N ARG A 332 -0.79 -6.00 -3.68
CA ARG A 332 -0.73 -4.57 -3.97
C ARG A 332 -1.69 -3.82 -3.08
N LEU A 333 -1.39 -2.56 -2.82
CA LEU A 333 -2.34 -1.67 -2.17
C LEU A 333 -3.57 -1.49 -3.07
N PRO A 334 -4.80 -1.48 -2.52
CA PRO A 334 -5.99 -1.08 -3.26
C PRO A 334 -5.77 0.28 -3.93
N VAL A 335 -6.34 0.48 -5.13
CA VAL A 335 -6.13 1.69 -5.94
C VAL A 335 -6.55 2.96 -5.21
N ASP A 336 -7.53 2.83 -4.32
CA ASP A 336 -8.12 3.94 -3.57
C ASP A 336 -7.36 4.29 -2.28
N LEU A 337 -6.27 3.56 -1.96
CA LEU A 337 -5.47 3.80 -0.77
C LEU A 337 -4.05 4.23 -1.15
N THR A 338 -3.56 5.25 -0.47
CA THR A 338 -2.15 5.66 -0.52
C THR A 338 -1.38 5.10 0.68
N LYS A 339 -0.05 5.17 0.62
CA LYS A 339 0.79 4.81 1.77
C LYS A 339 0.48 5.67 3.02
N ALA A 340 0.08 6.92 2.82
CA ALA A 340 -0.30 7.83 3.90
C ALA A 340 -1.59 7.40 4.58
N ASP A 341 -2.56 6.91 3.81
CA ASP A 341 -3.85 6.44 4.35
C ASP A 341 -3.66 5.23 5.27
N LEU A 342 -2.67 4.36 4.99
CA LEU A 342 -2.36 3.21 5.86
C LEU A 342 -1.91 3.61 7.27
N MET A 343 -1.43 4.85 7.46
CA MET A 343 -0.96 5.37 8.74
C MET A 343 -2.06 6.09 9.52
N THR A 344 -3.27 6.16 8.99
CA THR A 344 -4.45 6.80 9.59
C THR A 344 -5.60 5.82 9.70
N GLU A 345 -6.69 6.20 10.36
CA GLU A 345 -7.92 5.40 10.34
C GLU A 345 -8.48 5.36 8.92
N HIS A 346 -8.64 4.17 8.38
CA HIS A 346 -9.22 3.94 7.07
C HIS A 346 -10.18 2.74 7.08
N GLY A 347 -11.07 2.67 6.07
CA GLY A 347 -11.92 1.50 5.88
C GLY A 347 -11.11 0.24 5.59
N SER A 348 -11.64 -0.92 5.97
CA SER A 348 -11.02 -2.21 5.64
C SER A 348 -11.41 -2.62 4.22
N PHE A 349 -10.43 -2.72 3.32
CA PHE A 349 -10.61 -3.12 1.92
C PHE A 349 -9.79 -4.40 1.63
N PRO A 350 -10.23 -5.57 2.11
CA PRO A 350 -9.46 -6.79 1.90
C PRO A 350 -9.49 -7.24 0.44
N HIS A 351 -8.32 -7.65 -0.10
CA HIS A 351 -8.22 -8.26 -1.42
C HIS A 351 -8.98 -9.58 -1.53
N ASN A 352 -9.11 -10.28 -0.41
CA ASN A 352 -9.78 -11.58 -0.30
C ASN A 352 -10.86 -11.50 0.78
N PRO A 353 -12.06 -10.94 0.47
CA PRO A 353 -13.10 -10.64 1.45
C PRO A 353 -13.67 -11.88 2.14
N PHE A 354 -13.74 -13.02 1.46
CA PHE A 354 -14.23 -14.27 2.07
C PHE A 354 -13.23 -14.83 3.07
N LEU A 355 -11.94 -14.78 2.75
CA LEU A 355 -10.88 -15.13 3.71
C LEU A 355 -10.90 -14.18 4.91
N ALA A 356 -11.01 -12.87 4.66
CA ALA A 356 -11.09 -11.88 5.72
C ALA A 356 -12.27 -12.13 6.66
N GLU A 357 -13.46 -12.43 6.12
CA GLU A 357 -14.64 -12.75 6.93
C GLU A 357 -14.40 -13.99 7.80
N ALA A 358 -13.85 -15.06 7.23
CA ALA A 358 -13.55 -16.28 7.98
C ALA A 358 -12.50 -16.03 9.10
N LEU A 359 -11.45 -15.30 8.79
CA LEU A 359 -10.40 -14.96 9.77
C LEU A 359 -10.90 -14.02 10.87
N TYR A 360 -11.85 -13.14 10.56
CA TYR A 360 -12.55 -12.34 11.56
C TYR A 360 -13.33 -13.22 12.55
N GLN A 361 -14.04 -14.23 12.06
CA GLN A 361 -14.85 -15.11 12.93
C GLN A 361 -13.98 -15.90 13.92
N VAL A 362 -12.77 -16.32 13.52
CA VAL A 362 -11.83 -17.00 14.42
C VAL A 362 -10.98 -16.03 15.26
N GLY A 363 -11.21 -14.72 15.14
CA GLY A 363 -10.54 -13.68 15.95
C GLY A 363 -9.10 -13.41 15.53
N TYR A 364 -8.75 -13.65 14.26
CA TYR A 364 -7.43 -13.36 13.73
C TYR A 364 -7.28 -11.93 13.25
N ILE A 365 -8.38 -11.29 12.78
CA ILE A 365 -8.41 -9.89 12.35
C ILE A 365 -9.59 -9.13 12.96
N GLU A 366 -9.47 -7.80 12.96
CA GLU A 366 -10.55 -6.86 13.25
C GLU A 366 -11.04 -6.17 11.95
N LYS A 367 -12.28 -5.64 11.94
CA LYS A 367 -12.92 -5.06 10.74
C LYS A 367 -12.72 -3.54 10.59
N TYR A 368 -11.93 -2.89 11.43
CA TYR A 368 -11.88 -1.43 11.51
C TYR A 368 -10.67 -0.79 10.81
N GLY A 369 -9.84 -1.55 10.08
CA GLY A 369 -8.65 -1.00 9.42
C GLY A 369 -7.56 -0.47 10.35
N THR A 370 -7.58 -0.85 11.62
CA THR A 370 -6.65 -0.35 12.66
C THR A 370 -5.39 -1.20 12.84
N GLY A 371 -5.22 -2.30 12.09
CA GLY A 371 -4.14 -3.27 12.31
C GLY A 371 -2.74 -2.64 12.24
N ILE A 372 -2.48 -1.78 11.26
CA ILE A 372 -1.17 -1.14 11.08
C ILE A 372 -0.92 -0.11 12.18
N THR A 373 -1.89 0.76 12.49
CA THR A 373 -1.77 1.77 13.54
C THR A 373 -1.60 1.14 14.91
N GLU A 374 -2.30 0.03 15.17
CA GLU A 374 -2.16 -0.76 16.39
C GLU A 374 -0.79 -1.42 16.49
N ASN A 375 -0.23 -1.94 15.39
CA ASN A 375 1.12 -2.47 15.36
C ASN A 375 2.17 -1.39 15.67
N ILE A 376 2.01 -0.19 15.10
CA ILE A 376 2.88 0.95 15.41
C ILE A 376 2.80 1.28 16.89
N ARG A 377 1.59 1.38 17.45
CA ARG A 377 1.37 1.66 18.87
C ARG A 377 2.06 0.64 19.77
N LYS A 378 1.86 -0.66 19.50
CA LYS A 378 2.48 -1.75 20.29
C LYS A 378 4.00 -1.77 20.22
N MET A 379 4.58 -1.43 19.06
CA MET A 379 6.03 -1.33 18.93
C MET A 379 6.57 -0.15 19.75
N LEU A 380 5.91 1.00 19.70
CA LEU A 380 6.30 2.18 20.47
C LEU A 380 6.14 1.95 21.97
N GLU A 381 5.07 1.28 22.42
CA GLU A 381 4.87 0.87 23.82
C GLU A 381 5.98 -0.08 24.31
N ALA A 382 6.48 -0.93 23.42
CA ALA A 382 7.62 -1.81 23.70
C ALA A 382 8.99 -1.10 23.56
N HIS A 383 9.03 0.22 23.35
CA HIS A 383 10.24 1.05 23.11
C HIS A 383 11.03 0.65 21.86
N LEU A 384 10.34 0.14 20.86
CA LEU A 384 10.91 -0.28 19.59
C LEU A 384 10.55 0.71 18.49
N LEU A 385 11.33 0.70 17.40
CA LEU A 385 11.03 1.49 16.22
C LEU A 385 9.71 1.03 15.59
N ALA A 386 8.91 1.98 15.11
CA ALA A 386 7.70 1.66 14.36
C ALA A 386 8.04 0.82 13.11
N PRO A 387 7.15 -0.10 12.68
CA PRO A 387 7.35 -0.86 11.46
C PRO A 387 7.40 0.07 10.25
N THR A 388 8.21 -0.28 9.26
CA THR A 388 8.24 0.45 7.98
C THR A 388 7.56 -0.36 6.89
N ILE A 389 6.88 0.35 5.97
CA ILE A 389 6.17 -0.25 4.83
C ILE A 389 6.79 0.27 3.54
N ASP A 390 7.13 -0.63 2.63
CA ASP A 390 7.58 -0.33 1.28
C ASP A 390 6.63 -0.95 0.24
N LEU A 391 6.31 -0.19 -0.82
CA LEU A 391 5.33 -0.53 -1.85
C LEU A 391 5.97 -0.64 -3.25
N GLY A 392 7.29 -0.83 -3.32
CA GLY A 392 8.07 -0.87 -4.57
C GLY A 392 7.90 -2.15 -5.41
N GLY A 393 6.66 -2.56 -5.70
CA GLY A 393 6.34 -3.75 -6.52
C GLY A 393 5.71 -4.90 -5.73
N GLU A 394 6.07 -5.07 -4.47
CA GLU A 394 5.45 -5.96 -3.49
C GLU A 394 5.10 -5.13 -2.24
N PHE A 395 4.23 -5.66 -1.40
CA PHE A 395 3.95 -5.07 -0.09
C PHE A 395 4.96 -5.64 0.92
N VAL A 396 5.87 -4.80 1.40
CA VAL A 396 6.95 -5.22 2.32
C VAL A 396 6.82 -4.50 3.64
N THR A 397 6.65 -5.26 4.72
CA THR A 397 6.67 -4.74 6.10
C THR A 397 7.97 -5.14 6.79
N THR A 398 8.68 -4.16 7.33
CA THR A 398 9.89 -4.37 8.14
C THR A 398 9.62 -4.02 9.60
N ILE A 399 9.86 -4.97 10.50
CA ILE A 399 9.72 -4.83 11.95
C ILE A 399 11.14 -4.85 12.54
N TRP A 400 11.55 -3.76 13.16
CA TRP A 400 12.91 -3.56 13.66
C TRP A 400 13.10 -4.22 15.03
N ARG A 401 14.26 -4.87 15.23
CA ARG A 401 14.70 -5.45 16.50
C ARG A 401 15.74 -4.54 17.15
N GLU A 402 15.89 -4.59 18.47
CA GLU A 402 17.04 -3.94 19.12
C GLU A 402 18.34 -4.64 18.74
N ASP A 403 19.36 -3.84 18.43
CA ASP A 403 20.71 -4.38 18.25
C ASP A 403 21.34 -4.65 19.63
N LYS A 404 21.79 -5.88 19.87
CA LYS A 404 22.32 -6.33 21.17
C LYS A 404 23.65 -5.67 21.57
N GLU A 405 24.25 -4.86 20.71
CA GLU A 405 25.49 -4.13 20.98
C GLU A 405 25.26 -2.73 21.58
N GLY A 406 24.03 -2.38 22.01
CA GLY A 406 23.74 -1.12 22.71
C GLY A 406 23.80 0.13 21.85
N ASN A 407 24.09 0.02 20.58
CA ASN A 407 23.83 1.06 19.60
C ASN A 407 22.43 0.80 19.04
N VAL A 408 21.53 1.76 19.25
CA VAL A 408 20.38 1.91 18.37
C VAL A 408 21.00 2.09 16.99
N ALA A 409 21.10 1.00 16.24
CA ALA A 409 21.51 1.10 14.85
C ALA A 409 20.50 2.05 14.23
N SER A 410 20.90 3.27 13.99
CA SER A 410 20.14 4.18 13.15
C SER A 410 19.83 3.36 11.90
N GLY A 411 18.56 3.06 11.67
CA GLY A 411 18.11 2.24 10.52
C GLY A 411 18.59 2.80 9.17
N GLU A 412 19.17 3.97 9.21
CA GLU A 412 19.71 4.76 8.12
C GLU A 412 21.01 4.21 7.51
N SER A 413 21.97 3.72 8.30
CA SER A 413 23.23 3.22 7.73
C SER A 413 23.05 1.88 7.01
N ASN A 414 22.09 1.05 7.46
CA ASN A 414 21.83 -0.26 6.87
C ASN A 414 20.95 -0.19 5.62
N MET A 415 19.98 0.73 5.55
CA MET A 415 19.13 0.91 4.35
C MET A 415 19.92 1.42 3.13
N ALA A 416 20.97 2.21 3.35
CA ALA A 416 21.81 2.70 2.25
C ALA A 416 22.74 1.61 1.68
N SER A 417 23.33 0.78 2.55
CA SER A 417 24.14 -0.36 2.12
C SER A 417 23.29 -1.45 1.45
N GLU A 418 22.05 -1.67 1.91
CA GLU A 418 21.13 -2.65 1.31
C GLU A 418 20.63 -2.22 -0.06
N ARG A 419 20.35 -0.92 -0.28
CA ARG A 419 20.00 -0.41 -1.62
C ARG A 419 21.18 -0.46 -2.60
N ALA A 420 22.37 -0.16 -2.14
CA ALA A 420 23.59 -0.27 -2.94
C ALA A 420 23.88 -1.74 -3.31
N ASN A 421 23.72 -2.68 -2.36
CA ASN A 421 23.93 -4.11 -2.60
C ASN A 421 22.83 -4.75 -3.47
N MET A 422 21.56 -4.31 -3.38
CA MET A 422 20.51 -4.72 -4.32
C MET A 422 20.80 -4.24 -5.74
N ALA A 423 21.27 -3.02 -5.92
CA ALA A 423 21.64 -2.50 -7.25
C ALA A 423 22.82 -3.25 -7.85
N THR A 424 23.81 -3.65 -7.04
CA THR A 424 24.98 -4.42 -7.49
C THR A 424 24.63 -5.88 -7.80
N ASN A 425 23.73 -6.50 -7.06
CA ASN A 425 23.30 -7.88 -7.32
C ASN A 425 22.40 -8.00 -8.56
N ILE A 426 21.59 -6.98 -8.88
CA ILE A 426 20.83 -6.95 -10.13
C ILE A 426 21.76 -6.81 -11.35
N ALA A 427 22.90 -6.15 -11.20
CA ALA A 427 23.92 -6.02 -12.27
C ALA A 427 24.79 -7.28 -12.46
N SER A 428 24.86 -8.19 -11.47
CA SER A 428 25.68 -9.41 -11.53
C SER A 428 24.93 -10.67 -11.99
N GLU A 429 23.62 -10.63 -12.15
CA GLU A 429 22.80 -11.76 -12.64
C GLU A 429 22.43 -11.69 -14.13
N SER A 430 23.27 -11.10 -14.96
CA SER A 430 23.16 -11.31 -16.41
C SER A 430 23.80 -12.64 -16.80
N PRO A 431 23.09 -13.56 -17.45
CA PRO A 431 23.66 -14.85 -17.80
C PRO A 431 24.77 -14.69 -18.84
N ASN A 432 25.94 -15.24 -18.52
CA ASN A 432 27.02 -15.47 -19.46
C ASN A 432 26.55 -16.39 -20.59
N ILE A 433 26.19 -15.83 -21.72
CA ILE A 433 26.15 -16.53 -23.01
C ILE A 433 27.20 -15.88 -23.89
N ALA A 434 28.41 -16.37 -23.82
CA ALA A 434 29.43 -16.20 -24.85
C ALA A 434 30.56 -17.20 -24.64
N SER A 435 30.51 -18.28 -25.36
CA SER A 435 31.71 -18.90 -25.94
C SER A 435 31.26 -19.75 -27.10
N GLU A 436 31.46 -19.21 -28.29
CA GLU A 436 32.05 -19.92 -29.42
C GLU A 436 32.08 -19.01 -30.66
N GLY A 437 33.27 -18.80 -31.19
CA GLY A 437 33.41 -18.52 -32.61
C GLY A 437 34.09 -17.20 -33.02
N ALA A 438 35.40 -17.34 -33.26
CA ALA A 438 36.17 -16.73 -34.38
C ALA A 438 36.60 -15.26 -34.31
N ASN A 439 37.91 -15.13 -34.13
CA ASN A 439 38.83 -14.13 -34.71
C ASN A 439 38.33 -13.38 -35.94
N ILE A 440 38.40 -12.06 -35.91
CA ILE A 440 38.97 -11.24 -37.01
C ILE A 440 39.54 -9.95 -36.39
N ALA A 441 40.72 -9.62 -36.80
CA ALA A 441 41.59 -8.55 -36.32
C ALA A 441 41.29 -7.18 -36.94
N SER A 442 41.83 -6.17 -36.25
CA SER A 442 42.33 -4.87 -36.72
C SER A 442 41.33 -3.71 -36.88
N GLY A 443 41.65 -2.64 -36.18
CA GLY A 443 41.22 -1.28 -36.48
C GLY A 443 40.99 -0.38 -35.27
N LEU A 444 42.06 0.10 -34.65
CA LEU A 444 42.04 1.27 -33.74
C LEU A 444 41.80 2.57 -34.53
N PRO A 445 41.21 3.60 -33.94
CA PRO A 445 42.06 4.60 -33.32
C PRO A 445 41.60 5.10 -31.93
N ASN A 446 42.60 5.46 -31.14
CA ASN A 446 42.60 6.25 -29.92
C ASN A 446 41.73 7.50 -30.00
N ILE A 447 40.88 7.72 -28.97
CA ILE A 447 40.59 9.06 -28.47
C ILE A 447 40.67 9.02 -26.95
N ALA A 448 41.71 9.65 -26.45
CA ALA A 448 41.89 9.99 -25.04
C ALA A 448 41.08 11.25 -24.67
N SER A 449 40.81 11.38 -23.42
CA SER A 449 40.39 12.58 -22.68
C SER A 449 38.88 12.82 -22.51
N GLY A 450 38.47 12.77 -21.26
CA GLY A 450 37.20 13.32 -20.80
C GLY A 450 36.57 12.57 -19.63
N VAL A 451 37.26 12.39 -18.50
CA VAL A 451 36.62 11.98 -17.24
C VAL A 451 36.22 13.25 -16.49
N PRO A 452 34.93 13.52 -16.31
CA PRO A 452 34.52 14.56 -15.36
C PRO A 452 34.57 14.01 -13.94
N ASN A 453 35.16 14.80 -13.07
CA ASN A 453 35.29 14.62 -11.62
C ASN A 453 33.96 14.30 -10.94
N ILE A 454 33.81 13.07 -10.43
CA ILE A 454 32.72 12.67 -9.54
C ILE A 454 33.12 12.98 -8.09
N ALA A 455 33.27 14.26 -7.75
CA ALA A 455 33.55 14.71 -6.38
C ALA A 455 32.41 15.55 -5.78
N CYS A 456 31.29 15.74 -6.48
CA CYS A 456 30.20 16.64 -6.04
C CYS A 456 28.89 15.94 -5.68
N GLU A 457 28.79 14.61 -5.76
CA GLU A 457 27.53 13.91 -5.47
C GLU A 457 27.42 13.33 -4.06
N THR A 458 28.51 13.25 -3.30
CA THR A 458 28.47 12.71 -1.93
C THR A 458 27.87 13.66 -0.89
N SER A 459 27.89 14.97 -1.13
CA SER A 459 27.24 15.95 -0.24
C SER A 459 25.71 16.00 -0.38
N ASN A 460 25.16 15.68 -1.56
CA ASN A 460 23.71 15.65 -1.77
C ASN A 460 23.06 14.36 -1.23
N ILE A 461 23.82 13.26 -1.16
CA ILE A 461 23.30 11.99 -0.61
C ILE A 461 23.17 12.05 0.92
N ALA A 462 24.04 12.77 1.59
CA ALA A 462 23.96 12.97 3.05
C ALA A 462 22.77 13.87 3.44
N SER A 463 22.47 14.91 2.66
CA SER A 463 21.32 15.80 2.92
C SER A 463 19.97 15.13 2.63
N VAL A 464 19.88 14.26 1.61
CA VAL A 464 18.66 13.48 1.32
C VAL A 464 18.42 12.40 2.38
N LYS A 465 19.48 11.81 2.96
CA LYS A 465 19.38 10.85 4.07
C LYS A 465 18.91 11.51 5.36
N GLN A 466 19.40 12.71 5.67
CA GLN A 466 18.97 13.47 6.84
C GLN A 466 17.52 13.95 6.70
N ALA A 467 17.07 14.31 5.50
CA ALA A 467 15.69 14.67 5.21
C ALA A 467 14.72 13.49 5.40
N GLY A 468 15.10 12.29 4.95
CA GLY A 468 14.24 11.09 5.11
C GLY A 468 14.04 10.64 6.55
N ALA A 469 15.05 10.80 7.42
CA ALA A 469 14.95 10.51 8.85
C ALA A 469 14.10 11.53 9.60
N ILE A 470 14.27 12.81 9.25
CA ILE A 470 13.47 13.91 9.81
C ILE A 470 12.00 13.71 9.43
N ASP A 471 11.70 13.36 8.18
CA ASP A 471 10.33 13.05 7.71
C ASP A 471 9.70 11.87 8.47
N TYR A 472 10.50 10.85 8.82
CA TYR A 472 10.00 9.67 9.53
C TYR A 472 9.70 9.97 11.01
N LEU A 473 10.58 10.69 11.70
CA LEU A 473 10.35 11.14 13.08
C LEU A 473 9.14 12.08 13.16
N GLU A 474 8.99 12.97 12.20
CA GLU A 474 7.81 13.85 12.09
C GLU A 474 6.53 13.06 11.80
N ALA A 475 6.58 12.01 10.96
CA ALA A 475 5.42 11.17 10.68
C ALA A 475 4.94 10.41 11.92
N ASN A 476 5.86 9.84 12.71
CA ASN A 476 5.52 9.20 13.98
C ASN A 476 4.94 10.19 14.99
N LYS A 477 5.47 11.40 15.04
CA LYS A 477 4.99 12.46 15.89
C LYS A 477 3.56 12.87 15.51
N ARG A 478 3.30 13.11 14.22
CA ARG A 478 1.96 13.41 13.70
C ARG A 478 0.94 12.30 14.02
N LEU A 479 1.37 11.04 13.99
CA LEU A 479 0.52 9.91 14.34
C LEU A 479 0.13 9.93 15.82
N ILE A 480 1.09 10.09 16.73
CA ILE A 480 0.82 10.21 18.17
C ILE A 480 -0.06 11.43 18.45
N ASP A 481 0.23 12.56 17.81
CA ASP A 481 -0.60 13.76 17.93
C ASP A 481 -2.03 13.53 17.47
N SER A 482 -2.24 12.75 16.41
CA SER A 482 -3.60 12.38 15.93
C SER A 482 -4.36 11.48 16.91
N ILE A 483 -3.67 10.70 17.73
CA ILE A 483 -4.27 9.87 18.79
C ILE A 483 -4.64 10.71 20.02
N VAL A 484 -3.81 11.70 20.35
CA VAL A 484 -3.99 12.57 21.52
C VAL A 484 -4.98 13.70 21.25
N ALA A 485 -4.95 14.31 20.06
CA ALA A 485 -5.79 15.46 19.71
C ALA A 485 -7.31 15.26 19.96
N PRO A 486 -7.94 14.11 19.62
CA PRO A 486 -9.36 13.89 19.92
C PRO A 486 -9.70 13.85 21.41
N LYS A 487 -8.71 13.59 22.28
CA LYS A 487 -8.87 13.56 23.75
C LYS A 487 -8.81 14.96 24.37
N VAL A 488 -8.33 15.95 23.61
CA VAL A 488 -8.17 17.34 24.06
C VAL A 488 -9.51 18.07 24.03
N LYS A 489 -9.95 18.53 25.20
CA LYS A 489 -11.19 19.31 25.36
C LYS A 489 -10.85 20.77 25.69
N GLN A 490 -11.74 21.69 25.31
CA GLN A 490 -11.56 23.13 25.57
C GLN A 490 -11.32 23.45 27.07
N ARG A 491 -11.97 22.69 27.95
CA ARG A 491 -11.75 22.79 29.42
C ARG A 491 -11.31 21.41 29.93
N MET A 492 -10.03 21.28 30.25
CA MET A 492 -9.43 20.07 30.84
C MET A 492 -8.94 20.37 32.26
N LYS A 493 -9.13 19.40 33.15
CA LYS A 493 -8.49 19.43 34.47
C LYS A 493 -6.98 19.16 34.34
N PRO A 494 -6.15 19.63 35.32
CA PRO A 494 -4.70 19.38 35.30
C PRO A 494 -4.33 17.90 35.09
N GLU A 495 -5.06 16.98 35.74
CA GLU A 495 -4.85 15.52 35.62
C GLU A 495 -5.07 15.00 34.19
N GLN A 496 -6.07 15.53 33.48
CA GLN A 496 -6.34 15.15 32.09
C GLN A 496 -5.26 15.69 31.15
N ILE A 497 -4.74 16.90 31.43
CA ILE A 497 -3.62 17.48 30.69
C ILE A 497 -2.35 16.64 30.91
N ARG A 498 -2.09 16.20 32.14
CA ARG A 498 -0.98 15.30 32.49
C ARG A 498 -1.07 13.99 31.71
N ALA A 499 -2.25 13.35 31.68
CA ALA A 499 -2.47 12.12 30.93
C ALA A 499 -2.18 12.29 29.43
N CYS A 500 -2.67 13.36 28.81
CA CYS A 500 -2.38 13.66 27.42
C CYS A 500 -0.89 13.94 27.15
N ILE A 501 -0.17 14.60 28.05
CA ILE A 501 1.28 14.84 27.94
C ILE A 501 2.04 13.51 28.03
N ILE A 502 1.68 12.63 28.94
CA ILE A 502 2.30 11.31 29.10
C ILE A 502 2.15 10.50 27.81
N GLU A 503 0.96 10.53 27.22
CA GLU A 503 0.66 9.83 25.98
C GLU A 503 1.35 10.46 24.75
N ALA A 504 1.34 11.79 24.63
CA ALA A 504 2.05 12.50 23.56
C ALA A 504 3.56 12.24 23.62
N CYS A 505 4.15 12.30 24.81
CA CYS A 505 5.57 12.09 25.03
C CYS A 505 6.02 10.61 24.94
N ILE A 506 5.19 9.70 24.43
CA ILE A 506 5.67 8.40 23.92
C ILE A 506 6.71 8.63 22.82
N VAL A 507 6.55 9.68 22.03
CA VAL A 507 7.55 10.21 21.09
C VAL A 507 8.07 11.55 21.64
N GLU A 508 9.28 11.93 21.25
CA GLU A 508 9.93 13.16 21.71
C GLU A 508 9.14 14.41 21.30
N HIS A 509 8.73 15.22 22.30
CA HIS A 509 8.02 16.49 22.11
C HIS A 509 8.68 17.64 22.86
N SER A 510 8.71 18.81 22.23
CA SER A 510 9.05 20.07 22.89
C SER A 510 7.87 20.65 23.66
N THR A 511 8.15 21.63 24.54
CA THR A 511 7.07 22.35 25.26
C THR A 511 6.15 23.09 24.28
N GLU A 512 6.67 23.63 23.21
CA GLU A 512 5.95 24.39 22.19
C GLU A 512 5.00 23.50 21.41
N GLU A 513 5.42 22.30 21.05
CA GLU A 513 4.59 21.32 20.37
C GLU A 513 3.47 20.77 21.26
N LEU A 514 3.79 20.44 22.51
CA LEU A 514 2.79 20.05 23.50
C LEU A 514 1.76 21.16 23.75
N ALA A 515 2.21 22.40 23.76
CA ALA A 515 1.34 23.56 23.94
C ALA A 515 0.38 23.74 22.76
N ALA A 516 0.87 23.56 21.53
CA ALA A 516 0.05 23.58 20.32
C ALA A 516 -0.98 22.43 20.32
N LEU A 517 -0.54 21.20 20.58
CA LEU A 517 -1.38 20.01 20.62
C LEU A 517 -2.51 20.13 21.66
N LEU A 518 -2.20 20.62 22.85
CA LEU A 518 -3.14 20.70 23.97
C LEU A 518 -3.93 22.02 24.03
N HIS A 519 -3.71 22.92 23.08
CA HIS A 519 -4.28 24.28 23.06
C HIS A 519 -4.07 25.03 24.38
N LYS A 520 -2.85 24.97 24.93
CA LYS A 520 -2.43 25.61 26.19
C LYS A 520 -1.26 26.57 25.96
N ALA A 521 -1.10 27.54 26.87
CA ALA A 521 0.07 28.42 26.82
C ALA A 521 1.36 27.64 27.16
N PRO A 522 2.45 27.78 26.38
CA PRO A 522 3.72 27.10 26.66
C PRO A 522 4.23 27.37 28.07
N ALA A 523 4.07 28.60 28.57
CA ALA A 523 4.47 28.99 29.92
C ALA A 523 3.71 28.23 31.00
N TYR A 524 2.45 27.89 30.78
CA TYR A 524 1.66 27.10 31.72
C TYR A 524 2.20 25.67 31.84
N LEU A 525 2.48 25.01 30.72
CA LEU A 525 3.04 23.67 30.73
C LEU A 525 4.45 23.65 31.33
N ARG A 526 5.28 24.64 30.97
CA ARG A 526 6.69 24.75 31.43
C ARG A 526 6.80 25.00 32.93
N ASN A 527 5.89 25.79 33.51
CA ASN A 527 6.01 26.22 34.90
C ASN A 527 5.18 25.38 35.89
N PHE A 528 4.11 24.72 35.44
CA PHE A 528 3.16 24.06 36.34
C PHE A 528 2.94 22.58 36.11
N ILE A 529 3.12 22.05 34.89
CA ILE A 529 2.80 20.65 34.60
C ILE A 529 4.06 19.81 34.37
N ILE A 530 4.93 20.24 33.46
CA ILE A 530 6.14 19.48 33.09
C ILE A 530 7.12 19.30 34.26
N PRO A 531 7.35 20.31 35.13
CA PRO A 531 8.25 20.14 36.27
C PRO A 531 7.79 19.06 37.24
N ASP A 532 6.49 18.98 37.51
CA ASP A 532 5.93 17.95 38.38
C ASP A 532 6.14 16.55 37.78
N LEU A 533 5.83 16.38 36.50
CA LEU A 533 6.01 15.11 35.79
C LEU A 533 7.49 14.68 35.74
N ILE A 534 8.42 15.62 35.66
CA ILE A 534 9.86 15.32 35.72
C ILE A 534 10.29 14.96 37.15
N THR A 535 9.77 15.67 38.16
CA THR A 535 10.08 15.40 39.57
C THR A 535 9.55 14.04 40.03
N GLU A 536 8.39 13.66 39.53
CA GLU A 536 7.81 12.34 39.73
C GLU A 536 8.49 11.23 38.92
N GLY A 537 9.43 11.58 38.04
CA GLY A 537 10.15 10.65 37.19
C GLY A 537 9.33 10.10 36.02
N ILE A 538 8.16 10.69 35.73
CA ILE A 538 7.25 10.27 34.64
C ILE A 538 7.78 10.75 33.29
N LEU A 539 8.29 12.00 33.21
CA LEU A 539 8.94 12.54 32.02
C LEU A 539 10.46 12.59 32.20
N LEU A 540 11.16 12.25 31.15
CA LEU A 540 12.61 12.39 31.03
C LEU A 540 12.96 13.51 30.04
N ARG A 541 14.02 14.29 30.34
CA ARG A 541 14.61 15.23 29.39
C ARG A 541 15.48 14.48 28.40
N THR A 542 15.33 14.78 27.13
CA THR A 542 16.16 14.17 26.07
C THR A 542 17.48 14.91 25.84
N LYS A 543 17.60 16.15 26.34
CA LYS A 543 18.79 17.00 26.24
C LYS A 543 19.25 17.47 27.64
N PRO A 544 20.54 17.87 27.81
CA PRO A 544 21.01 18.46 29.05
C PRO A 544 20.18 19.69 29.48
N ARG A 545 20.05 19.90 30.78
CA ARG A 545 19.17 20.93 31.38
C ARG A 545 19.40 22.35 30.83
N THR A 546 20.61 22.65 30.38
CA THR A 546 21.03 23.95 29.85
C THR A 546 20.91 24.08 28.33
N ALA A 547 20.51 23.04 27.63
CA ALA A 547 20.39 23.05 26.17
C ALA A 547 19.15 23.83 25.69
N ASN A 548 19.33 24.65 24.65
CA ASN A 548 18.20 25.26 23.94
C ASN A 548 17.36 24.21 23.23
N GLY A 549 16.05 24.43 23.16
CA GLY A 549 15.13 23.52 22.49
C GLY A 549 14.95 22.18 23.25
N GLN A 550 14.71 22.26 24.57
CA GLN A 550 14.48 21.11 25.42
C GLN A 550 13.27 20.30 24.94
N THR A 551 13.43 19.00 24.84
CA THR A 551 12.38 18.04 24.51
C THR A 551 12.24 16.99 25.61
N TYR A 552 11.10 16.32 25.64
CA TYR A 552 10.72 15.39 26.69
C TYR A 552 10.22 14.08 26.12
N ILE A 553 10.47 13.00 26.84
CA ILE A 553 9.95 11.66 26.55
C ILE A 553 9.42 11.03 27.82
N THR A 554 8.35 10.28 27.72
CA THR A 554 7.78 9.57 28.88
C THR A 554 8.71 8.46 29.34
N ASN A 555 8.98 8.41 30.63
CA ASN A 555 9.82 7.36 31.21
C ASN A 555 9.18 5.98 30.95
N PRO A 556 9.94 5.01 30.46
CA PRO A 556 9.49 3.65 30.17
C PRO A 556 8.65 2.97 31.26
N LYS A 557 8.88 3.31 32.52
CA LYS A 557 8.13 2.76 33.65
C LYS A 557 6.67 3.22 33.73
N TYR A 558 6.28 4.26 33.01
CA TYR A 558 4.97 4.91 33.08
C TYR A 558 4.21 4.92 31.72
N ARG A 559 4.72 4.18 30.75
CA ARG A 559 4.13 4.05 29.42
C ARG A 559 3.11 2.92 29.32
#